data_ec1f30419b1317a8e8b9fba604140056
#
_entry.id   ec1f30419b1317a8e8b9fba604140056
#
_cell.length_a   1.000
_cell.length_b   1.000
_cell.length_c   1.000
_cell.angle_alpha   90.00
_cell.angle_beta   90.00
_cell.angle_gamma   90.00
#
_symmetry.space_group_name_H-M   'P 1'
#
loop_
_entity.id
_entity.type
_entity.pdbx_description
1 polymer ?
#
loop_
_entity_poly.entity_id
_entity_poly.type
_entity_poly.pdbx_seq_one_letter_code
_entity_poly.pdbx_strand_id
1 'polypeptide(L)'
;MTQWTDLFLLMPLSADGLHGLLFVTFGLHLLFVLLMLGTALLGLLFFLHNRRGCDGPQLWSRHIVDSHLGLKSLAVVLGVAPLLIVQVRYSHAFFTATGLFSYAWLAVIPLLIAAFLLIDAFGHTMQARAWLAVFCGVLGVGALLTVPAIFTGALSLMERRGEWAAFADKDLGAGFAAHWLLRYLHVIGAAFVFGAAFHLFFSTADHPEKAVRLRNWLFGATLVQIVIGIPLVFSVAVGLDWPVIGAVTVGVAAAMLVLRVLRPAAPSSVAAGPRSLLILLPVLFVSMLVARQFLQDRSLAPIHEQAVAARQERAKELAPYREQALAAFTAKLNTVYDNGYTLYDGACQPCH
;
A
#
# COMPACT_ATOMS: atom_id res chain seq x y z
N MET A 1 -8.52 -27.80 30.42
CA MET A 1 -9.18 -26.46 30.34
C MET A 1 -8.38 -25.59 29.36
N THR A 2 -8.78 -25.58 28.12
CA THR A 2 -8.19 -24.71 27.08
C THR A 2 -8.57 -23.28 27.41
N GLN A 3 -7.60 -22.48 27.77
CA GLN A 3 -7.83 -21.05 28.01
C GLN A 3 -8.25 -20.42 26.70
N TRP A 4 -9.18 -19.48 26.73
CA TRP A 4 -9.60 -18.69 25.56
C TRP A 4 -8.44 -17.90 24.94
N THR A 5 -7.30 -17.76 25.63
CA THR A 5 -6.02 -17.34 25.11
C THR A 5 -5.49 -18.30 24.05
N ASP A 6 -5.88 -19.59 24.10
CA ASP A 6 -5.45 -20.61 23.14
C ASP A 6 -6.23 -20.53 21.83
N LEU A 7 -7.34 -19.80 21.78
CA LEU A 7 -8.07 -19.54 20.51
C LEU A 7 -7.23 -18.67 19.55
N PHE A 8 -6.37 -17.82 20.10
CA PHE A 8 -5.36 -17.09 19.30
C PHE A 8 -4.14 -17.97 18.97
N LEU A 9 -3.89 -19.05 19.70
CA LEU A 9 -2.89 -20.08 19.42
C LEU A 9 -3.34 -21.04 18.30
N LEU A 10 -4.62 -21.07 17.97
CA LEU A 10 -5.15 -21.77 16.78
C LEU A 10 -4.93 -20.98 15.48
N MET A 11 -4.39 -19.75 15.52
CA MET A 11 -3.82 -19.15 14.33
C MET A 11 -2.53 -19.92 13.97
N PRO A 12 -2.47 -20.55 12.79
CA PRO A 12 -1.34 -21.39 12.39
C PRO A 12 -0.04 -20.62 12.17
N LEU A 13 0.00 -19.33 12.48
CA LEU A 13 1.10 -18.43 12.29
C LEU A 13 1.53 -17.82 13.63
N SER A 14 2.80 -18.02 13.98
CA SER A 14 3.47 -17.30 15.06
C SER A 14 3.42 -15.78 14.82
N ALA A 15 3.66 -14.97 15.85
CA ALA A 15 3.76 -13.53 15.71
C ALA A 15 4.81 -13.12 14.65
N ASP A 16 5.91 -13.87 14.55
CA ASP A 16 6.96 -13.68 13.54
C ASP A 16 6.48 -14.11 12.14
N GLY A 17 5.73 -15.20 12.03
CA GLY A 17 5.11 -15.61 10.77
C GLY A 17 4.11 -14.60 10.24
N LEU A 18 3.31 -13.98 11.12
CA LEU A 18 2.37 -12.90 10.74
C LEU A 18 3.13 -11.65 10.27
N HIS A 19 4.27 -11.35 10.88
CA HIS A 19 5.14 -10.26 10.47
C HIS A 19 5.74 -10.49 9.08
N GLY A 20 6.28 -11.68 8.83
CA GLY A 20 6.79 -12.07 7.52
C GLY A 20 5.71 -12.06 6.42
N LEU A 21 4.49 -12.53 6.77
CA LEU A 21 3.34 -12.50 5.86
C LEU A 21 2.94 -11.05 5.52
N LEU A 22 2.94 -10.15 6.51
CA LEU A 22 2.68 -8.72 6.28
C LEU A 22 3.72 -8.13 5.31
N PHE A 23 5.01 -8.41 5.52
CA PHE A 23 6.07 -7.92 4.65
C PHE A 23 5.88 -8.35 3.19
N VAL A 24 5.62 -9.64 2.97
CA VAL A 24 5.44 -10.20 1.61
C VAL A 24 4.17 -9.68 0.96
N THR A 25 3.03 -9.74 1.66
CA THR A 25 1.73 -9.32 1.10
C THR A 25 1.69 -7.81 0.84
N PHE A 26 2.25 -7.01 1.75
CA PHE A 26 2.39 -5.57 1.56
C PHE A 26 3.33 -5.23 0.40
N GLY A 27 4.47 -5.93 0.28
CA GLY A 27 5.40 -5.72 -0.82
C GLY A 27 4.76 -6.01 -2.18
N LEU A 28 4.08 -7.16 -2.31
CA LEU A 28 3.35 -7.49 -3.53
C LEU A 28 2.25 -6.48 -3.84
N HIS A 29 1.43 -6.11 -2.85
CA HIS A 29 0.41 -5.08 -3.03
C HIS A 29 1.01 -3.76 -3.50
N LEU A 30 2.06 -3.28 -2.82
CA LEU A 30 2.72 -2.02 -3.16
C LEU A 30 3.28 -2.05 -4.58
N LEU A 31 3.92 -3.15 -5.02
CA LEU A 31 4.42 -3.29 -6.38
C LEU A 31 3.31 -3.09 -7.41
N PHE A 32 2.17 -3.78 -7.25
CA PHE A 32 1.05 -3.64 -8.19
C PHE A 32 0.37 -2.28 -8.11
N VAL A 33 0.32 -1.66 -6.93
CA VAL A 33 -0.14 -0.26 -6.78
C VAL A 33 0.76 0.70 -7.53
N LEU A 34 2.09 0.57 -7.40
CA LEU A 34 3.05 1.42 -8.12
C LEU A 34 2.91 1.25 -9.64
N LEU A 35 2.79 0.02 -10.12
CA LEU A 35 2.57 -0.25 -11.55
C LEU A 35 1.24 0.34 -12.04
N MET A 36 0.17 0.16 -11.30
CA MET A 36 -1.16 0.68 -11.62
C MET A 36 -1.17 2.22 -11.67
N LEU A 37 -0.67 2.88 -10.63
CA LEU A 37 -0.59 4.34 -10.56
C LEU A 37 0.31 4.91 -11.67
N GLY A 38 1.49 4.30 -11.86
CA GLY A 38 2.44 4.72 -12.88
C GLY A 38 1.87 4.56 -14.29
N THR A 39 1.17 3.48 -14.56
CA THR A 39 0.46 3.24 -15.84
C THR A 39 -0.61 4.30 -16.10
N ALA A 40 -1.44 4.61 -15.10
CA ALA A 40 -2.48 5.63 -15.23
C ALA A 40 -1.88 7.03 -15.51
N LEU A 41 -0.84 7.41 -14.75
CA LEU A 41 -0.11 8.66 -14.95
C LEU A 41 0.50 8.75 -16.35
N LEU A 42 1.22 7.72 -16.77
CA LEU A 42 1.86 7.68 -18.09
C LEU A 42 0.84 7.74 -19.21
N GLY A 43 -0.26 6.98 -19.11
CA GLY A 43 -1.34 7.00 -20.08
C GLY A 43 -1.90 8.40 -20.30
N LEU A 44 -2.18 9.12 -19.21
CA LEU A 44 -2.66 10.51 -19.26
C LEU A 44 -1.59 11.46 -19.83
N LEU A 45 -0.34 11.38 -19.35
CA LEU A 45 0.74 12.27 -19.82
C LEU A 45 1.04 12.07 -21.30
N PHE A 46 1.10 10.83 -21.79
CA PHE A 46 1.29 10.55 -23.21
C PHE A 46 0.11 11.07 -24.04
N PHE A 47 -1.11 10.89 -23.56
CA PHE A 47 -2.30 11.40 -24.24
C PHE A 47 -2.28 12.94 -24.34
N LEU A 48 -2.00 13.63 -23.23
CA LEU A 48 -1.96 15.10 -23.22
C LEU A 48 -0.84 15.68 -24.10
N HIS A 49 0.34 15.03 -24.06
CA HIS A 49 1.49 15.47 -24.85
C HIS A 49 1.28 15.29 -26.37
N ASN A 50 0.59 14.22 -26.75
CA ASN A 50 0.44 13.86 -28.17
C ASN A 50 -0.88 14.35 -28.80
N ARG A 51 -1.70 15.14 -28.08
CA ARG A 51 -2.98 15.68 -28.59
C ARG A 51 -2.86 16.49 -29.88
N ARG A 52 -1.66 17.01 -30.18
CA ARG A 52 -1.41 17.90 -31.32
C ARG A 52 -0.87 17.18 -32.56
N GLY A 53 -0.65 15.86 -32.50
CA GLY A 53 -0.16 15.04 -33.60
C GLY A 53 -1.26 14.19 -34.23
N CYS A 54 -1.31 14.17 -35.57
CA CYS A 54 -2.43 13.52 -36.31
C CYS A 54 -2.34 11.99 -36.39
N ASP A 55 -1.20 11.34 -36.06
CA ASP A 55 -1.01 9.91 -36.36
C ASP A 55 -0.44 9.10 -35.17
N GLY A 56 -1.11 7.98 -34.86
CA GLY A 56 -0.59 6.89 -34.03
C GLY A 56 -0.44 7.07 -32.49
N PRO A 57 -0.30 8.28 -31.93
CA PRO A 57 -0.03 8.46 -30.50
C PRO A 57 -1.20 8.04 -29.57
N GLN A 58 -2.43 8.20 -30.07
CA GLN A 58 -3.63 7.83 -29.31
C GLN A 58 -3.76 6.33 -29.10
N LEU A 59 -3.37 5.51 -30.10
CA LEU A 59 -3.37 4.06 -30.03
C LEU A 59 -2.40 3.56 -28.94
N TRP A 60 -1.22 4.17 -28.84
CA TRP A 60 -0.25 3.74 -27.83
C TRP A 60 -0.64 4.17 -26.41
N SER A 61 -1.20 5.38 -26.25
CA SER A 61 -1.76 5.81 -24.97
C SER A 61 -2.89 4.91 -24.52
N ARG A 62 -3.72 4.45 -25.46
CA ARG A 62 -4.77 3.47 -25.20
C ARG A 62 -4.18 2.13 -24.75
N HIS A 63 -3.17 1.62 -25.43
CA HIS A 63 -2.49 0.38 -25.05
C HIS A 63 -1.94 0.45 -23.61
N ILE A 64 -1.37 1.61 -23.20
CA ILE A 64 -0.94 1.83 -21.82
C ILE A 64 -2.15 1.75 -20.86
N VAL A 65 -3.25 2.43 -21.18
CA VAL A 65 -4.45 2.45 -20.33
C VAL A 65 -5.13 1.07 -20.28
N ASP A 66 -5.14 0.33 -21.37
CA ASP A 66 -5.68 -1.04 -21.38
C ASP A 66 -4.89 -1.97 -20.44
N SER A 67 -3.58 -1.76 -20.27
CA SER A 67 -2.76 -2.49 -19.29
C SER A 67 -3.18 -2.21 -17.84
N HIS A 68 -3.80 -1.06 -17.57
CA HIS A 68 -4.31 -0.69 -16.24
C HIS A 68 -5.40 -1.65 -15.74
N LEU A 69 -6.20 -2.25 -16.65
CA LEU A 69 -7.29 -3.16 -16.29
C LEU A 69 -6.81 -4.38 -15.47
N GLY A 70 -5.74 -5.03 -15.92
CA GLY A 70 -5.14 -6.16 -15.20
C GLY A 70 -4.46 -5.73 -13.89
N LEU A 71 -3.73 -4.63 -13.94
CA LEU A 71 -2.97 -4.11 -12.79
C LEU A 71 -3.88 -3.66 -11.65
N LYS A 72 -5.03 -3.00 -11.94
CA LYS A 72 -5.98 -2.57 -10.91
C LYS A 72 -6.58 -3.74 -10.13
N SER A 73 -6.92 -4.83 -10.83
CA SER A 73 -7.50 -6.02 -10.20
C SER A 73 -6.52 -6.67 -9.23
N LEU A 74 -5.25 -6.82 -9.64
CA LEU A 74 -4.20 -7.36 -8.77
C LEU A 74 -3.88 -6.44 -7.60
N ALA A 75 -3.79 -5.12 -7.84
CA ALA A 75 -3.56 -4.15 -6.79
C ALA A 75 -4.65 -4.21 -5.71
N VAL A 76 -5.92 -4.26 -6.09
CA VAL A 76 -7.05 -4.32 -5.13
C VAL A 76 -7.05 -5.63 -4.35
N VAL A 77 -6.97 -6.77 -5.03
CA VAL A 77 -7.05 -8.09 -4.38
C VAL A 77 -5.88 -8.29 -3.41
N LEU A 78 -4.67 -7.95 -3.82
CA LEU A 78 -3.48 -8.09 -2.97
C LEU A 78 -3.47 -7.11 -1.79
N GLY A 79 -4.26 -6.05 -1.81
CA GLY A 79 -4.38 -5.07 -0.72
C GLY A 79 -5.16 -5.57 0.49
N VAL A 80 -6.02 -6.56 0.32
CA VAL A 80 -6.89 -7.06 1.41
C VAL A 80 -6.06 -7.69 2.53
N ALA A 81 -5.14 -8.57 2.20
CA ALA A 81 -4.34 -9.30 3.18
C ALA A 81 -3.49 -8.37 4.07
N PRO A 82 -2.64 -7.46 3.54
CA PRO A 82 -1.85 -6.58 4.38
C PRO A 82 -2.72 -5.62 5.20
N LEU A 83 -3.87 -5.17 4.68
CA LEU A 83 -4.79 -4.33 5.43
C LEU A 83 -5.35 -5.05 6.66
N LEU A 84 -5.80 -6.30 6.50
CA LEU A 84 -6.31 -7.10 7.61
C LEU A 84 -5.22 -7.41 8.65
N ILE A 85 -4.01 -7.73 8.20
CA ILE A 85 -2.89 -8.04 9.10
C ILE A 85 -2.49 -6.80 9.92
N VAL A 86 -2.42 -5.62 9.30
CA VAL A 86 -2.13 -4.36 10.01
C VAL A 86 -3.20 -4.05 11.06
N GLN A 87 -4.49 -4.26 10.74
CA GLN A 87 -5.60 -4.07 11.68
C GLN A 87 -5.49 -4.98 12.91
N VAL A 88 -5.10 -6.22 12.71
CA VAL A 88 -4.94 -7.18 13.81
C VAL A 88 -3.68 -6.88 14.63
N ARG A 89 -2.55 -6.66 13.97
CA ARG A 89 -1.24 -6.50 14.63
C ARG A 89 -1.10 -5.16 15.34
N TYR A 90 -1.56 -4.08 14.73
CA TYR A 90 -1.41 -2.71 15.21
C TYR A 90 -2.75 -2.02 15.44
N SER A 91 -3.74 -2.77 15.92
CA SER A 91 -5.14 -2.33 16.04
C SER A 91 -5.31 -0.94 16.65
N HIS A 92 -4.66 -0.67 17.80
CA HIS A 92 -4.78 0.62 18.48
C HIS A 92 -4.26 1.78 17.60
N ALA A 93 -3.06 1.67 17.05
CA ALA A 93 -2.46 2.70 16.21
C ALA A 93 -3.25 2.88 14.89
N PHE A 94 -3.65 1.76 14.27
CA PHE A 94 -4.40 1.77 13.02
C PHE A 94 -5.77 2.45 13.16
N PHE A 95 -6.60 1.99 14.11
CA PHE A 95 -7.94 2.54 14.28
C PHE A 95 -7.93 3.97 14.80
N THR A 96 -6.94 4.37 15.62
CA THR A 96 -6.80 5.77 16.02
C THR A 96 -6.44 6.65 14.82
N ALA A 97 -5.43 6.29 14.05
CA ALA A 97 -5.00 7.08 12.89
C ALA A 97 -6.11 7.18 11.82
N THR A 98 -6.75 6.06 11.46
CA THR A 98 -7.84 6.06 10.48
C THR A 98 -9.08 6.77 10.99
N GLY A 99 -9.39 6.67 12.28
CA GLY A 99 -10.47 7.42 12.93
C GLY A 99 -10.24 8.93 12.91
N LEU A 100 -9.00 9.39 13.10
CA LEU A 100 -8.62 10.79 12.97
C LEU A 100 -8.75 11.31 11.54
N PHE A 101 -8.47 10.48 10.52
CA PHE A 101 -8.76 10.80 9.13
C PHE A 101 -10.26 10.80 8.81
N SER A 102 -11.09 10.15 9.65
CA SER A 102 -12.55 10.21 9.60
C SER A 102 -13.14 9.99 8.20
N TYR A 103 -13.91 10.94 7.67
CA TYR A 103 -14.53 10.83 6.36
C TYR A 103 -13.56 10.67 5.20
N ALA A 104 -12.33 11.20 5.30
CA ALA A 104 -11.32 11.01 4.26
C ALA A 104 -10.94 9.52 4.12
N TRP A 105 -10.83 8.80 5.25
CA TRP A 105 -10.59 7.35 5.22
C TRP A 105 -11.76 6.59 4.60
N LEU A 106 -12.98 6.93 4.95
CA LEU A 106 -14.18 6.30 4.38
C LEU A 106 -14.34 6.62 2.89
N ALA A 107 -13.86 7.78 2.43
CA ALA A 107 -13.89 8.17 1.03
C ALA A 107 -12.96 7.35 0.12
N VAL A 108 -12.01 6.57 0.67
CA VAL A 108 -11.08 5.75 -0.12
C VAL A 108 -11.82 4.81 -1.07
N ILE A 109 -12.86 4.12 -0.59
CA ILE A 109 -13.63 3.17 -1.41
C ILE A 109 -14.36 3.87 -2.57
N PRO A 110 -15.21 4.88 -2.33
CA PRO A 110 -15.88 5.57 -3.42
C PRO A 110 -14.91 6.30 -4.36
N LEU A 111 -13.76 6.81 -3.86
CA LEU A 111 -12.72 7.40 -4.71
C LEU A 111 -12.08 6.36 -5.64
N LEU A 112 -11.79 5.16 -5.15
CA LEU A 112 -11.27 4.07 -5.99
C LEU A 112 -12.27 3.66 -7.07
N ILE A 113 -13.54 3.51 -6.71
CA ILE A 113 -14.60 3.18 -7.67
C ILE A 113 -14.70 4.26 -8.74
N ALA A 114 -14.78 5.54 -8.33
CA ALA A 114 -14.85 6.67 -9.26
C ALA A 114 -13.60 6.75 -10.15
N ALA A 115 -12.41 6.58 -9.58
CA ALA A 115 -11.15 6.60 -10.31
C ALA A 115 -11.11 5.52 -11.39
N PHE A 116 -11.49 4.28 -11.06
CA PHE A 116 -11.48 3.18 -12.02
C PHE A 116 -12.50 3.37 -13.14
N LEU A 117 -13.72 3.81 -12.83
CA LEU A 117 -14.74 4.09 -13.84
C LEU A 117 -14.31 5.24 -14.77
N LEU A 118 -13.71 6.30 -14.21
CA LEU A 118 -13.24 7.44 -14.98
C LEU A 118 -12.03 7.08 -15.87
N ILE A 119 -11.09 6.26 -15.39
CA ILE A 119 -9.95 5.80 -16.19
C ILE A 119 -10.43 4.85 -17.31
N ASP A 120 -11.40 3.99 -17.03
CA ASP A 120 -11.99 3.13 -18.06
C ASP A 120 -12.71 4.00 -19.12
N ALA A 121 -13.50 5.00 -18.70
CA ALA A 121 -14.14 5.97 -19.59
C ALA A 121 -13.10 6.78 -20.39
N PHE A 122 -11.97 7.16 -19.78
CA PHE A 122 -10.85 7.80 -20.46
C PHE A 122 -10.34 6.94 -21.62
N GLY A 123 -10.06 5.63 -21.38
CA GLY A 123 -9.63 4.71 -22.43
C GLY A 123 -10.62 4.61 -23.61
N HIS A 124 -11.92 4.54 -23.31
CA HIS A 124 -12.96 4.43 -24.33
C HIS A 124 -13.18 5.72 -25.13
N THR A 125 -12.96 6.88 -24.52
CA THR A 125 -13.27 8.19 -25.13
C THR A 125 -12.10 8.80 -25.89
N MET A 126 -10.87 8.27 -25.73
CA MET A 126 -9.64 8.80 -26.33
C MET A 126 -9.75 9.07 -27.85
N GLN A 127 -10.40 8.20 -28.58
CA GLN A 127 -10.51 8.27 -30.05
C GLN A 127 -11.74 9.06 -30.50
N ALA A 128 -12.83 9.00 -29.72
CA ALA A 128 -14.11 9.58 -30.13
C ALA A 128 -14.30 11.04 -29.73
N ARG A 129 -13.89 11.41 -28.50
CA ARG A 129 -14.15 12.73 -27.91
C ARG A 129 -12.98 13.19 -27.04
N ALA A 130 -11.98 13.83 -27.64
CA ALA A 130 -10.75 14.22 -26.95
C ALA A 130 -10.95 15.09 -25.68
N TRP A 131 -11.95 15.99 -25.66
CA TRP A 131 -12.25 16.80 -24.48
C TRP A 131 -12.78 15.95 -23.32
N LEU A 132 -13.66 14.97 -23.62
CA LEU A 132 -14.20 14.07 -22.62
C LEU A 132 -13.12 13.12 -22.10
N ALA A 133 -12.23 12.67 -22.97
CA ALA A 133 -11.06 11.89 -22.56
C ALA A 133 -10.16 12.67 -21.58
N VAL A 134 -9.88 13.97 -21.86
CA VAL A 134 -9.12 14.80 -20.91
C VAL A 134 -9.85 14.92 -19.57
N PHE A 135 -11.15 15.21 -19.61
CA PHE A 135 -11.96 15.35 -18.40
C PHE A 135 -11.93 14.06 -17.56
N CYS A 136 -12.25 12.93 -18.17
CA CYS A 136 -12.23 11.62 -17.50
C CYS A 136 -10.82 11.24 -17.01
N GLY A 137 -9.79 11.46 -17.83
CA GLY A 137 -8.41 11.15 -17.49
C GLY A 137 -7.90 11.98 -16.32
N VAL A 138 -8.10 13.30 -16.35
CA VAL A 138 -7.64 14.19 -15.27
C VAL A 138 -8.37 13.91 -13.96
N LEU A 139 -9.70 13.77 -13.99
CA LEU A 139 -10.47 13.45 -12.79
C LEU A 139 -10.18 12.04 -12.27
N GLY A 140 -10.08 11.05 -13.16
CA GLY A 140 -9.81 9.67 -12.79
C GLY A 140 -8.43 9.50 -12.17
N VAL A 141 -7.39 10.05 -12.82
CA VAL A 141 -6.03 10.03 -12.27
C VAL A 141 -5.94 10.88 -10.99
N GLY A 142 -6.61 12.04 -10.95
CA GLY A 142 -6.66 12.87 -9.74
C GLY A 142 -7.29 12.14 -8.56
N ALA A 143 -8.44 11.50 -8.75
CA ALA A 143 -9.07 10.66 -7.73
C ALA A 143 -8.17 9.48 -7.31
N LEU A 144 -7.53 8.83 -8.29
CA LEU A 144 -6.59 7.74 -8.01
C LEU A 144 -5.37 8.19 -7.21
N LEU A 145 -4.86 9.41 -7.44
CA LEU A 145 -3.74 10.00 -6.69
C LEU A 145 -4.14 10.45 -5.27
N THR A 146 -5.41 10.76 -5.03
CA THR A 146 -5.90 11.13 -3.69
C THR A 146 -5.85 9.94 -2.73
N VAL A 147 -6.04 8.72 -3.22
CA VAL A 147 -6.01 7.49 -2.39
C VAL A 147 -4.66 7.30 -1.68
N PRO A 148 -3.50 7.26 -2.37
CA PRO A 148 -2.21 7.16 -1.69
C PRO A 148 -1.90 8.38 -0.81
N ALA A 149 -2.45 9.57 -1.06
CA ALA A 149 -2.32 10.69 -0.14
C ALA A 149 -2.97 10.38 1.22
N ILE A 150 -4.20 9.85 1.21
CA ILE A 150 -4.91 9.44 2.43
C ILE A 150 -4.16 8.30 3.13
N PHE A 151 -3.74 7.27 2.40
CA PHE A 151 -3.02 6.13 2.99
C PHE A 151 -1.67 6.53 3.58
N THR A 152 -0.86 7.31 2.87
CA THR A 152 0.45 7.77 3.39
C THR A 152 0.29 8.67 4.59
N GLY A 153 -0.75 9.50 4.62
CA GLY A 153 -1.10 10.33 5.78
C GLY A 153 -1.49 9.49 6.99
N ALA A 154 -2.43 8.55 6.81
CA ALA A 154 -2.88 7.67 7.88
C ALA A 154 -1.73 6.81 8.44
N LEU A 155 -0.88 6.24 7.57
CA LEU A 155 0.31 5.49 7.99
C LEU A 155 1.33 6.38 8.72
N SER A 156 1.55 7.62 8.26
CA SER A 156 2.43 8.57 8.93
C SER A 156 1.91 8.96 10.31
N LEU A 157 0.60 9.14 10.45
CA LEU A 157 -0.04 9.44 11.73
C LEU A 157 -0.03 8.23 12.67
N MET A 158 -0.19 7.01 12.13
CA MET A 158 -0.07 5.77 12.89
C MET A 158 1.32 5.61 13.55
N GLU A 159 2.38 6.05 12.86
CA GLU A 159 3.77 5.99 13.32
C GLU A 159 4.13 7.15 14.29
N ARG A 160 3.28 8.20 14.42
CA ARG A 160 3.55 9.44 15.16
C ARG A 160 2.48 9.73 16.22
N ARG A 161 2.49 8.96 17.31
CA ARG A 161 1.51 9.12 18.40
C ARG A 161 1.46 10.54 18.97
N GLY A 162 2.59 11.23 19.04
CA GLY A 162 2.68 12.60 19.56
C GLY A 162 1.86 13.62 18.78
N GLU A 163 1.53 13.32 17.52
CA GLU A 163 0.76 14.20 16.64
C GLU A 163 -0.76 14.00 16.75
N TRP A 164 -1.24 12.97 17.46
CA TRP A 164 -2.66 12.61 17.46
C TRP A 164 -3.56 13.71 18.05
N ALA A 165 -3.15 14.33 19.17
CA ALA A 165 -3.92 15.40 19.79
C ALA A 165 -3.99 16.64 18.89
N ALA A 166 -2.85 17.09 18.37
CA ALA A 166 -2.80 18.22 17.45
C ALA A 166 -3.64 17.98 16.20
N PHE A 167 -3.53 16.78 15.62
CA PHE A 167 -4.31 16.40 14.43
C PHE A 167 -5.83 16.36 14.73
N ALA A 168 -6.24 15.92 15.92
CA ALA A 168 -7.65 15.95 16.35
C ALA A 168 -8.18 17.37 16.43
N ASP A 169 -7.36 18.32 16.88
CA ASP A 169 -7.67 19.75 16.95
C ASP A 169 -7.51 20.49 15.61
N LYS A 170 -7.28 19.73 14.51
CA LYS A 170 -7.04 20.24 13.16
C LYS A 170 -5.80 21.11 13.02
N ASP A 171 -4.85 20.96 13.95
CA ASP A 171 -3.53 21.57 13.87
C ASP A 171 -2.56 20.58 13.17
N LEU A 172 -2.25 20.89 11.92
CA LEU A 172 -1.26 20.14 11.17
C LEU A 172 0.12 20.74 11.44
N GLY A 173 0.84 20.19 12.42
CA GLY A 173 2.22 20.60 12.68
C GLY A 173 3.08 20.54 11.40
N ALA A 174 3.89 21.58 11.16
CA ALA A 174 4.71 21.69 9.95
C ALA A 174 5.62 20.46 9.73
N GLY A 175 6.15 19.87 10.79
CA GLY A 175 6.97 18.66 10.72
C GLY A 175 6.22 17.43 10.23
N PHE A 176 4.97 17.25 10.69
CA PHE A 176 4.12 16.16 10.23
C PHE A 176 3.72 16.37 8.76
N ALA A 177 3.27 17.58 8.42
CA ALA A 177 2.86 17.92 7.06
C ALA A 177 4.00 17.72 6.05
N ALA A 178 5.22 18.16 6.39
CA ALA A 178 6.40 17.96 5.56
C ALA A 178 6.73 16.47 5.36
N HIS A 179 6.73 15.68 6.44
CA HIS A 179 6.97 14.24 6.35
C HIS A 179 5.91 13.54 5.47
N TRP A 180 4.63 13.83 5.71
CA TRP A 180 3.54 13.27 4.93
C TRP A 180 3.66 13.62 3.44
N LEU A 181 3.91 14.89 3.12
CA LEU A 181 4.10 15.35 1.74
C LEU A 181 5.29 14.65 1.06
N LEU A 182 6.44 14.58 1.73
CA LEU A 182 7.64 13.92 1.21
C LEU A 182 7.38 12.42 0.95
N ARG A 183 6.71 11.75 1.89
CA ARG A 183 6.34 10.32 1.76
C ARG A 183 5.39 10.11 0.58
N TYR A 184 4.37 10.96 0.46
CA TYR A 184 3.44 10.92 -0.65
C TYR A 184 4.13 11.14 -2.00
N LEU A 185 4.94 12.18 -2.13
CA LEU A 185 5.67 12.48 -3.36
C LEU A 185 6.65 11.37 -3.72
N HIS A 186 7.28 10.74 -2.72
CA HIS A 186 8.16 9.60 -2.93
C HIS A 186 7.39 8.38 -3.48
N VAL A 187 6.19 8.10 -2.98
CA VAL A 187 5.33 7.02 -3.52
C VAL A 187 4.91 7.31 -4.96
N ILE A 188 4.49 8.55 -5.28
CA ILE A 188 4.08 8.92 -6.64
C ILE A 188 5.26 8.85 -7.61
N GLY A 189 6.42 9.36 -7.21
CA GLY A 189 7.63 9.26 -8.03
C GLY A 189 8.06 7.79 -8.25
N ALA A 190 7.96 6.92 -7.21
CA ALA A 190 8.20 5.50 -7.37
C ALA A 190 7.20 4.86 -8.34
N ALA A 191 5.91 5.22 -8.26
CA ALA A 191 4.92 4.75 -9.23
C ALA A 191 5.30 5.12 -10.66
N PHE A 192 5.78 6.33 -10.88
CA PHE A 192 6.24 6.78 -12.18
C PHE A 192 7.46 5.98 -12.66
N VAL A 193 8.44 5.71 -11.79
CA VAL A 193 9.62 4.89 -12.10
C VAL A 193 9.21 3.48 -12.50
N PHE A 194 8.39 2.81 -11.70
CA PHE A 194 7.98 1.42 -11.96
C PHE A 194 7.05 1.32 -13.17
N GLY A 195 6.12 2.26 -13.36
CA GLY A 195 5.27 2.31 -14.54
C GLY A 195 6.07 2.55 -15.81
N ALA A 196 7.03 3.50 -15.81
CA ALA A 196 7.88 3.76 -16.96
C ALA A 196 8.77 2.55 -17.32
N ALA A 197 9.32 1.88 -16.31
CA ALA A 197 10.09 0.66 -16.52
C ALA A 197 9.23 -0.47 -17.09
N PHE A 198 8.04 -0.70 -16.54
CA PHE A 198 7.09 -1.70 -17.04
C PHE A 198 6.79 -1.50 -18.52
N HIS A 199 6.41 -0.29 -18.93
CA HIS A 199 6.12 0.00 -20.32
C HIS A 199 7.36 0.02 -21.22
N LEU A 200 8.54 0.33 -20.69
CA LEU A 200 9.79 0.22 -21.41
C LEU A 200 10.08 -1.22 -21.83
N PHE A 201 9.76 -2.21 -20.97
CA PHE A 201 9.99 -3.62 -21.27
C PHE A 201 8.88 -4.27 -22.10
N PHE A 202 7.63 -3.94 -21.83
CA PHE A 202 6.49 -4.69 -22.35
C PHE A 202 5.71 -3.99 -23.46
N SER A 203 5.95 -2.68 -23.71
CA SER A 203 5.11 -1.90 -24.62
C SER A 203 5.90 -1.19 -25.74
N THR A 204 7.22 -1.31 -25.82
CA THR A 204 8.03 -0.54 -26.76
C THR A 204 8.76 -1.35 -27.82
N ALA A 205 8.55 -2.67 -27.89
CA ALA A 205 9.26 -3.53 -28.82
C ALA A 205 9.18 -3.01 -30.28
N ASP A 206 8.00 -2.54 -30.70
CA ASP A 206 7.73 -2.02 -32.05
C ASP A 206 7.82 -0.48 -32.17
N HIS A 207 8.24 0.21 -31.08
CA HIS A 207 8.19 1.69 -30.99
C HIS A 207 9.46 2.30 -30.39
N PRO A 208 10.59 2.29 -31.09
CA PRO A 208 11.87 2.72 -30.53
C PRO A 208 11.90 4.20 -30.08
N GLU A 209 11.15 5.07 -30.74
CA GLU A 209 11.03 6.48 -30.36
C GLU A 209 10.35 6.67 -28.99
N LYS A 210 9.42 5.76 -28.64
CA LYS A 210 8.73 5.77 -27.33
C LYS A 210 9.62 5.18 -26.25
N ALA A 211 10.45 4.19 -26.59
CA ALA A 211 11.47 3.66 -25.70
C ALA A 211 12.46 4.74 -25.24
N VAL A 212 12.94 5.59 -26.15
CA VAL A 212 13.82 6.73 -25.82
C VAL A 212 13.13 7.68 -24.83
N ARG A 213 11.87 8.02 -25.09
CA ARG A 213 11.12 8.93 -24.22
C ARG A 213 10.90 8.33 -22.82
N LEU A 214 10.46 7.07 -22.74
CA LEU A 214 10.29 6.37 -21.44
C LEU A 214 11.59 6.26 -20.69
N ARG A 215 12.69 5.98 -21.37
CA ARG A 215 14.02 5.92 -20.78
C ARG A 215 14.43 7.25 -20.16
N ASN A 216 14.20 8.37 -20.86
CA ASN A 216 14.49 9.71 -20.36
C ASN A 216 13.61 10.07 -19.16
N TRP A 217 12.33 9.69 -19.19
CA TRP A 217 11.42 9.91 -18.07
C TRP A 217 11.80 9.05 -16.85
N LEU A 218 12.15 7.79 -17.08
CA LEU A 218 12.65 6.89 -16.04
C LEU A 218 13.93 7.45 -15.40
N PHE A 219 14.87 7.96 -16.20
CA PHE A 219 16.08 8.63 -15.71
C PHE A 219 15.74 9.84 -14.82
N GLY A 220 14.91 10.76 -15.34
CA GLY A 220 14.50 11.97 -14.60
C GLY A 220 13.75 11.64 -13.31
N ALA A 221 12.81 10.69 -13.37
CA ALA A 221 12.05 10.25 -12.20
C ALA A 221 12.94 9.60 -11.14
N THR A 222 13.91 8.77 -11.53
CA THR A 222 14.88 8.16 -10.60
C THR A 222 15.72 9.24 -9.92
N LEU A 223 16.15 10.27 -10.66
CA LEU A 223 16.89 11.40 -10.08
C LEU A 223 16.04 12.16 -9.05
N VAL A 224 14.79 12.47 -9.40
CA VAL A 224 13.84 13.14 -8.49
C VAL A 224 13.60 12.31 -7.24
N GLN A 225 13.51 10.98 -7.37
CA GLN A 225 13.35 10.07 -6.24
C GLN A 225 14.51 10.13 -5.25
N ILE A 226 15.74 10.23 -5.72
CA ILE A 226 16.90 10.39 -4.85
C ILE A 226 16.80 11.74 -4.11
N VAL A 227 16.46 12.82 -4.82
CA VAL A 227 16.33 14.17 -4.25
C VAL A 227 15.23 14.22 -3.18
N ILE A 228 14.07 13.58 -3.40
CA ILE A 228 12.98 13.51 -2.41
C ILE A 228 13.32 12.54 -1.28
N GLY A 229 14.00 11.43 -1.58
CA GLY A 229 14.35 10.39 -0.62
C GLY A 229 15.27 10.88 0.49
N ILE A 230 16.21 11.77 0.19
CA ILE A 230 17.15 12.33 1.17
C ILE A 230 16.40 13.04 2.32
N PRO A 231 15.60 14.10 2.09
CA PRO A 231 14.87 14.76 3.16
C PRO A 231 13.82 13.84 3.81
N LEU A 232 13.25 12.88 3.08
CA LEU A 232 12.33 11.91 3.65
C LEU A 232 13.01 11.05 4.73
N VAL A 233 14.22 10.55 4.50
CA VAL A 233 14.97 9.76 5.49
C VAL A 233 15.26 10.57 6.75
N PHE A 234 15.56 11.87 6.62
CA PHE A 234 15.79 12.75 7.79
C PHE A 234 14.50 13.23 8.46
N SER A 235 13.35 13.09 7.83
CA SER A 235 12.06 13.49 8.39
C SER A 235 11.40 12.43 9.27
N VAL A 236 11.97 11.22 9.40
CA VAL A 236 11.40 10.14 10.23
C VAL A 236 11.47 10.48 11.71
N ALA A 237 10.47 10.04 12.48
CA ALA A 237 10.36 10.34 13.91
C ALA A 237 11.34 9.54 14.79
N VAL A 238 11.86 8.43 14.26
CA VAL A 238 12.78 7.52 14.96
C VAL A 238 14.19 7.64 14.41
N GLY A 239 15.18 7.43 15.26
CA GLY A 239 16.59 7.48 14.84
C GLY A 239 16.91 6.38 13.81
N LEU A 240 17.86 6.69 12.94
CA LEU A 240 18.35 5.74 11.94
C LEU A 240 19.35 4.77 12.62
N ASP A 241 19.11 3.47 12.44
CA ASP A 241 20.00 2.41 12.88
C ASP A 241 20.71 1.72 11.70
N TRP A 242 21.67 0.86 12.01
CA TRP A 242 22.49 0.20 10.97
C TRP A 242 21.68 -0.59 9.94
N PRO A 243 20.62 -1.36 10.30
CA PRO A 243 19.79 -2.04 9.29
C PRO A 243 19.11 -1.09 8.32
N VAL A 244 18.57 0.03 8.83
CA VAL A 244 17.93 1.06 7.99
C VAL A 244 18.97 1.74 7.10
N ILE A 245 20.10 2.17 7.67
CA ILE A 245 21.21 2.80 6.92
C ILE A 245 21.69 1.85 5.83
N GLY A 246 21.92 0.57 6.17
CA GLY A 246 22.35 -0.44 5.20
C GLY A 246 21.37 -0.63 4.06
N ALA A 247 20.07 -0.79 4.36
CA ALA A 247 19.03 -0.95 3.36
C ALA A 247 18.91 0.28 2.45
N VAL A 248 18.92 1.50 3.03
CA VAL A 248 18.89 2.76 2.26
C VAL A 248 20.12 2.89 1.37
N THR A 249 21.31 2.54 1.88
CA THR A 249 22.56 2.60 1.11
C THR A 249 22.51 1.66 -0.10
N VAL A 250 22.04 0.41 0.08
CA VAL A 250 21.84 -0.53 -1.03
C VAL A 250 20.85 0.02 -2.06
N GLY A 251 19.74 0.60 -1.61
CA GLY A 251 18.75 1.18 -2.49
C GLY A 251 19.29 2.37 -3.28
N VAL A 252 20.01 3.28 -2.63
CA VAL A 252 20.65 4.43 -3.29
C VAL A 252 21.71 3.96 -4.30
N ALA A 253 22.54 2.97 -3.93
CA ALA A 253 23.51 2.38 -4.86
C ALA A 253 22.83 1.77 -6.08
N ALA A 254 21.74 1.02 -5.89
CA ALA A 254 20.93 0.48 -6.99
C ALA A 254 20.36 1.59 -7.87
N ALA A 255 19.83 2.67 -7.28
CA ALA A 255 19.30 3.84 -8.01
C ALA A 255 20.41 4.54 -8.85
N MET A 256 21.60 4.69 -8.29
CA MET A 256 22.76 5.25 -9.01
C MET A 256 23.18 4.37 -10.18
N LEU A 257 23.14 3.04 -10.02
CA LEU A 257 23.39 2.11 -11.12
C LEU A 257 22.29 2.17 -12.19
N VAL A 258 21.01 2.32 -11.79
CA VAL A 258 19.91 2.57 -12.73
C VAL A 258 20.19 3.84 -13.55
N LEU A 259 20.57 4.94 -12.92
CA LEU A 259 20.92 6.19 -13.61
C LEU A 259 22.10 6.00 -14.56
N ARG A 260 23.12 5.24 -14.13
CA ARG A 260 24.28 4.94 -15.01
C ARG A 260 23.88 4.15 -16.25
N VAL A 261 23.02 3.14 -16.09
CA VAL A 261 22.53 2.30 -17.18
C VAL A 261 21.62 3.06 -18.13
N LEU A 262 20.85 4.01 -17.58
CA LEU A 262 19.91 4.84 -18.34
C LEU A 262 20.54 6.08 -18.98
N ARG A 263 21.84 6.34 -18.80
CA ARG A 263 22.48 7.51 -19.42
C ARG A 263 22.12 7.62 -20.90
N PRO A 264 21.86 8.84 -21.39
CA PRO A 264 21.52 9.05 -22.78
C PRO A 264 22.59 8.45 -23.69
N ALA A 265 22.25 7.37 -24.37
CA ALA A 265 23.08 6.78 -25.41
C ALA A 265 22.56 7.30 -26.78
N ALA A 266 23.40 7.25 -27.81
CA ALA A 266 22.96 7.64 -29.15
C ALA A 266 21.70 6.89 -29.58
N PRO A 267 20.80 7.52 -30.38
CA PRO A 267 19.49 6.94 -30.73
C PRO A 267 19.54 5.55 -31.36
N SER A 268 20.67 5.18 -31.98
CA SER A 268 20.87 3.92 -32.69
C SER A 268 21.04 2.68 -31.78
N SER A 269 21.21 2.85 -30.46
CA SER A 269 21.49 1.74 -29.52
C SER A 269 20.30 1.37 -28.59
N VAL A 270 19.11 1.94 -28.80
CA VAL A 270 18.01 1.95 -27.79
C VAL A 270 16.85 1.01 -28.15
N ALA A 271 17.12 -0.12 -28.83
CA ALA A 271 16.02 -1.01 -29.28
C ALA A 271 15.34 -1.83 -28.15
N ALA A 272 15.92 -1.93 -26.96
CA ALA A 272 15.28 -2.62 -25.82
C ALA A 272 15.78 -2.02 -24.51
N GLY A 273 14.94 -2.11 -23.46
CA GLY A 273 15.36 -1.73 -22.11
C GLY A 273 16.58 -2.56 -21.66
N PRO A 274 17.56 -1.94 -20.98
CA PRO A 274 18.75 -2.68 -20.54
C PRO A 274 18.35 -3.79 -19.57
N ARG A 275 18.70 -5.04 -19.89
CA ARG A 275 18.35 -6.21 -19.08
C ARG A 275 18.76 -6.09 -17.60
N SER A 276 19.82 -5.32 -17.32
CA SER A 276 20.25 -5.02 -15.95
C SER A 276 19.18 -4.34 -15.08
N LEU A 277 18.23 -3.60 -15.67
CA LEU A 277 17.11 -3.02 -14.92
C LEU A 277 16.18 -4.09 -14.31
N LEU A 278 16.10 -5.27 -14.92
CA LEU A 278 15.31 -6.42 -14.38
C LEU A 278 15.87 -6.93 -13.05
N ILE A 279 17.11 -6.63 -12.73
CA ILE A 279 17.74 -6.95 -11.44
C ILE A 279 17.78 -5.70 -10.55
N LEU A 280 18.19 -4.55 -11.09
CA LEU A 280 18.40 -3.33 -10.31
C LEU A 280 17.11 -2.78 -9.71
N LEU A 281 15.99 -2.82 -10.44
CA LEU A 281 14.71 -2.31 -9.93
C LEU A 281 14.12 -3.18 -8.81
N PRO A 282 14.12 -4.52 -8.88
CA PRO A 282 13.77 -5.36 -7.73
C PRO A 282 14.68 -5.15 -6.52
N VAL A 283 16.01 -5.03 -6.72
CA VAL A 283 16.94 -4.72 -5.62
C VAL A 283 16.61 -3.38 -4.98
N LEU A 284 16.38 -2.34 -5.77
CA LEU A 284 15.94 -1.03 -5.31
C LEU A 284 14.63 -1.13 -4.51
N PHE A 285 13.64 -1.82 -5.04
CA PHE A 285 12.32 -1.98 -4.42
C PHE A 285 12.43 -2.71 -3.07
N VAL A 286 13.07 -3.87 -3.06
CA VAL A 286 13.18 -4.70 -1.85
C VAL A 286 13.98 -3.98 -0.78
N SER A 287 15.09 -3.32 -1.12
CA SER A 287 15.89 -2.57 -0.14
C SER A 287 15.11 -1.42 0.50
N MET A 288 14.31 -0.69 -0.28
CA MET A 288 13.45 0.38 0.26
C MET A 288 12.28 -0.18 1.08
N LEU A 289 11.73 -1.33 0.68
CA LEU A 289 10.70 -2.03 1.46
C LEU A 289 11.25 -2.50 2.81
N VAL A 290 12.48 -3.05 2.84
CA VAL A 290 13.18 -3.46 4.07
C VAL A 290 13.43 -2.25 4.96
N ALA A 291 13.97 -1.15 4.43
CA ALA A 291 14.20 0.08 5.19
C ALA A 291 12.90 0.61 5.82
N ARG A 292 11.83 0.66 5.02
CA ARG A 292 10.50 1.06 5.48
C ARG A 292 9.99 0.15 6.59
N GLN A 293 10.18 -1.17 6.47
CA GLN A 293 9.71 -2.13 7.47
C GLN A 293 10.42 -1.93 8.82
N PHE A 294 11.75 -1.80 8.84
CA PHE A 294 12.50 -1.53 10.07
C PHE A 294 12.08 -0.21 10.73
N LEU A 295 11.87 0.86 9.95
CA LEU A 295 11.39 2.14 10.47
C LEU A 295 9.99 2.02 11.07
N GLN A 296 9.09 1.31 10.41
CA GLN A 296 7.73 1.09 10.92
C GLN A 296 7.73 0.27 12.21
N ASP A 297 8.45 -0.84 12.25
CA ASP A 297 8.53 -1.69 13.43
C ASP A 297 9.04 -0.90 14.64
N ARG A 298 10.09 -0.11 14.44
CA ARG A 298 10.66 0.73 15.48
C ARG A 298 9.72 1.84 15.96
N SER A 299 8.96 2.42 15.03
CA SER A 299 7.97 3.46 15.38
C SER A 299 6.77 2.89 16.14
N LEU A 300 6.36 1.66 15.81
CA LEU A 300 5.18 1.04 16.38
C LEU A 300 5.45 0.15 17.60
N ALA A 301 6.70 -0.28 17.84
CA ALA A 301 7.06 -1.12 18.97
C ALA A 301 6.61 -0.52 20.32
N PRO A 302 6.88 0.74 20.66
CA PRO A 302 6.48 1.33 21.94
C PRO A 302 4.95 1.37 22.10
N ILE A 303 4.21 1.61 21.01
CA ILE A 303 2.75 1.65 21.02
C ILE A 303 2.19 0.25 21.24
N HIS A 304 2.78 -0.73 20.59
CA HIS A 304 2.39 -2.13 20.74
C HIS A 304 2.66 -2.65 22.16
N GLU A 305 3.84 -2.39 22.71
CA GLU A 305 4.21 -2.78 24.09
C GLU A 305 3.26 -2.18 25.12
N GLN A 306 2.95 -0.89 25.01
CA GLN A 306 1.98 -0.23 25.90
C GLN A 306 0.58 -0.82 25.78
N ALA A 307 0.14 -1.15 24.55
CA ALA A 307 -1.16 -1.77 24.33
C ALA A 307 -1.22 -3.20 24.91
N VAL A 308 -0.14 -3.96 24.80
CA VAL A 308 -0.03 -5.30 25.39
C VAL A 308 -0.04 -5.21 26.91
N ALA A 309 0.73 -4.32 27.51
CA ALA A 309 0.77 -4.11 28.95
C ALA A 309 -0.61 -3.69 29.50
N ALA A 310 -1.29 -2.75 28.84
CA ALA A 310 -2.63 -2.32 29.24
C ALA A 310 -3.67 -3.45 29.11
N ARG A 311 -3.55 -4.32 28.09
CA ARG A 311 -4.42 -5.51 27.96
C ARG A 311 -4.18 -6.52 29.06
N GLN A 312 -2.93 -6.78 29.43
CA GLN A 312 -2.57 -7.68 30.50
C GLN A 312 -3.10 -7.20 31.86
N GLU A 313 -2.97 -5.88 32.14
CA GLU A 313 -3.51 -5.31 33.37
C GLU A 313 -5.03 -5.40 33.44
N ARG A 314 -5.71 -5.03 32.36
CA ARG A 314 -7.17 -5.20 32.26
C ARG A 314 -7.61 -6.66 32.36
N ALA A 315 -6.83 -7.60 31.82
CA ALA A 315 -7.14 -9.03 31.93
C ALA A 315 -7.05 -9.51 33.39
N LYS A 316 -6.08 -8.99 34.16
CA LYS A 316 -5.98 -9.26 35.61
C LYS A 316 -7.19 -8.73 36.39
N GLU A 317 -7.55 -7.44 36.09
CA GLU A 317 -8.73 -6.83 36.73
C GLU A 317 -10.02 -7.57 36.40
N LEU A 318 -10.15 -8.08 35.18
CA LEU A 318 -11.38 -8.81 34.75
C LEU A 318 -11.35 -10.29 35.08
N ALA A 319 -10.24 -10.88 35.54
CA ALA A 319 -10.13 -12.30 35.83
C ALA A 319 -11.20 -12.81 36.79
N PRO A 320 -11.46 -12.17 37.96
CA PRO A 320 -12.49 -12.67 38.90
C PRO A 320 -13.90 -12.63 38.29
N TYR A 321 -14.24 -11.59 37.53
CA TYR A 321 -15.54 -11.48 36.85
C TYR A 321 -15.70 -12.53 35.75
N ARG A 322 -14.61 -12.81 35.04
CA ARG A 322 -14.57 -13.81 33.96
C ARG A 322 -14.79 -15.21 34.50
N GLU A 323 -14.16 -15.56 35.64
CA GLU A 323 -14.35 -16.85 36.29
C GLU A 323 -15.79 -17.04 36.76
N GLN A 324 -16.39 -16.00 37.37
CA GLN A 324 -17.79 -16.03 37.79
C GLN A 324 -18.74 -16.16 36.57
N ALA A 325 -18.51 -15.39 35.50
CA ALA A 325 -19.32 -15.47 34.30
C ALA A 325 -19.19 -16.85 33.61
N LEU A 326 -17.98 -17.40 33.57
CA LEU A 326 -17.74 -18.72 32.99
C LEU A 326 -18.42 -19.82 33.82
N ALA A 327 -18.35 -19.76 35.15
CA ALA A 327 -19.03 -20.70 36.03
C ALA A 327 -20.56 -20.65 35.87
N ALA A 328 -21.12 -19.41 35.80
CA ALA A 328 -22.54 -19.21 35.55
C ALA A 328 -22.99 -19.72 34.18
N PHE A 329 -22.19 -19.46 33.15
CA PHE A 329 -22.44 -19.95 31.78
C PHE A 329 -22.39 -21.49 31.71
N THR A 330 -21.37 -22.10 32.33
CA THR A 330 -21.21 -23.57 32.38
C THR A 330 -22.37 -24.23 33.15
N ALA A 331 -22.78 -23.66 34.28
CA ALA A 331 -23.94 -24.13 35.02
C ALA A 331 -25.21 -24.08 34.17
N LYS A 332 -25.45 -22.98 33.46
CA LYS A 332 -26.58 -22.83 32.55
C LYS A 332 -26.51 -23.80 31.35
N LEU A 333 -25.32 -24.02 30.81
CA LEU A 333 -25.13 -24.96 29.70
C LEU A 333 -25.42 -26.37 30.11
N ASN A 334 -24.95 -26.81 31.31
CA ASN A 334 -25.22 -28.12 31.87
C ASN A 334 -26.73 -28.33 32.10
N THR A 335 -27.42 -27.30 32.63
CA THR A 335 -28.88 -27.38 32.82
C THR A 335 -29.63 -27.53 31.50
N VAL A 336 -29.20 -26.82 30.43
CA VAL A 336 -29.79 -26.95 29.07
C VAL A 336 -29.49 -28.34 28.50
N TYR A 337 -28.27 -28.84 28.68
CA TYR A 337 -27.85 -30.16 28.21
C TYR A 337 -28.65 -31.26 28.91
N ASP A 338 -28.74 -31.21 30.24
CA ASP A 338 -29.49 -32.17 31.03
C ASP A 338 -30.98 -32.18 30.69
N ASN A 339 -31.57 -31.00 30.47
CA ASN A 339 -32.95 -30.87 30.01
C ASN A 339 -33.13 -31.39 28.57
N GLY A 340 -32.17 -31.16 27.71
CA GLY A 340 -32.19 -31.66 26.31
C GLY A 340 -32.04 -33.20 26.29
N TYR A 341 -31.16 -33.72 27.10
CA TYR A 341 -30.94 -35.16 27.20
C TYR A 341 -32.16 -35.91 27.78
N THR A 342 -32.76 -35.36 28.85
CA THR A 342 -34.00 -35.92 29.43
C THR A 342 -35.19 -35.83 28.48
N LEU A 343 -35.28 -34.77 27.66
CA LEU A 343 -36.28 -34.66 26.59
C LEU A 343 -36.05 -35.70 25.49
N TYR A 344 -34.79 -35.93 25.11
CA TYR A 344 -34.43 -36.93 24.10
C TYR A 344 -34.74 -38.33 24.61
N ASP A 345 -34.31 -38.67 25.83
CA ASP A 345 -34.57 -39.98 26.45
C ASP A 345 -36.06 -40.25 26.63
N GLY A 346 -36.83 -39.24 27.05
CA GLY A 346 -38.27 -39.40 27.28
C GLY A 346 -39.14 -39.37 26.03
N ALA A 347 -38.75 -38.61 25.03
CA ALA A 347 -39.61 -38.35 23.85
C ALA A 347 -39.10 -38.97 22.54
N CYS A 348 -37.79 -39.10 22.35
CA CYS A 348 -37.23 -39.53 21.07
C CYS A 348 -36.63 -40.94 21.10
N GLN A 349 -35.98 -41.34 22.18
CA GLN A 349 -35.31 -42.64 22.33
C GLN A 349 -36.26 -43.84 22.20
N PRO A 350 -37.52 -43.80 22.69
CA PRO A 350 -38.45 -44.94 22.52
C PRO A 350 -38.80 -45.25 21.06
N CYS A 351 -38.54 -44.34 20.14
CA CYS A 351 -38.83 -44.51 18.70
C CYS A 351 -37.57 -44.76 17.86
N HIS A 352 -36.39 -44.65 18.43
CA HIS A 352 -35.08 -44.87 17.86
C HIS A 352 -34.29 -45.90 18.61
#